data_9ceae5b184ed93b278cf28bb40d996db
#
_entry.id   9ceae5b184ed93b278cf28bb40d996db
#
_cell.length_a   1.000
_cell.length_b   1.000
_cell.length_c   1.000
_cell.angle_alpha   90.00
_cell.angle_beta   90.00
_cell.angle_gamma   90.00
#
_symmetry.space_group_name_H-M   'P 1'
#
loop_
_entity.id
_entity.type
_entity.pdbx_description
1 polymer ?
#
loop_
_entity_poly.entity_id
_entity_poly.type
_entity_poly.pdbx_seq_one_letter_code
_entity_poly.pdbx_strand_id
1 'polypeptide(L)'
;MKKIVECRACGSKALTSAFSLPASIALGAQRPGFIKTKKSQSTDFVLCDPSRDALACGLLQAAHVYSDLTCRDQPSGRYATTRSNLRSLATEALELISGRDCAALDIGCNDGSLLSFYPRWVDRYGVDPSPTIEKIGDWAWTAKSAFPTSDIDRAIGARKFDIITAASVLESIDEPRAFFARVKSLLCEDGVFTLETLYAPMALTRTHIEAFVGGASAVYSLSVLERLLRDSGLKIFRGALTDKDGGSIRLFITHDGVEDHDFDPWYERLARLWDEENALALRALQPYQAFEQRAIAAREALGAMLADLADKGESAHLLGIGEQSAAVVAWAGEGARVISAAVADGARATAPAVKLDVISETQSRADEPDFLIAPAALTREMLERWRESILLGARMIFVSPEPHIVHAQNYASALAKALAAGDSAGGVETLRAILGAAGAPRLVAETPGSKAASA
;
A
#
# COMPACT_ATOMS: atom_id res chain seq x y z
N MET A 1 12.89 -3.20 19.30
CA MET A 1 11.55 -3.63 18.82
C MET A 1 10.87 -4.40 19.93
N LYS A 2 9.59 -4.13 20.19
CA LYS A 2 8.76 -4.83 21.17
C LYS A 2 7.85 -5.79 20.41
N LYS A 3 7.83 -7.07 20.81
CA LYS A 3 6.90 -8.06 20.22
C LYS A 3 5.48 -7.76 20.69
N ILE A 4 4.51 -7.85 19.78
CA ILE A 4 3.09 -7.72 20.14
C ILE A 4 2.62 -8.99 20.85
N VAL A 5 1.69 -8.82 21.77
CA VAL A 5 1.10 -9.91 22.56
C VAL A 5 -0.40 -10.07 22.30
N GLU A 6 -0.97 -9.11 21.61
CA GLU A 6 -2.40 -9.07 21.25
C GLU A 6 -2.61 -8.37 19.92
N CYS A 7 -3.73 -8.64 19.28
CA CYS A 7 -4.11 -8.08 18.00
C CYS A 7 -4.41 -6.58 18.12
N ARG A 8 -3.82 -5.77 17.25
CA ARG A 8 -4.03 -4.31 17.17
C ARG A 8 -5.50 -3.93 16.93
N ALA A 9 -6.22 -4.76 16.16
CA ALA A 9 -7.62 -4.49 15.80
C ALA A 9 -8.63 -4.95 16.86
N CYS A 10 -8.53 -6.19 17.36
CA CYS A 10 -9.57 -6.74 18.24
C CYS A 10 -9.09 -7.10 19.67
N GLY A 11 -7.79 -6.99 19.95
CA GLY A 11 -7.23 -7.33 21.27
C GLY A 11 -7.11 -8.83 21.56
N SER A 12 -7.50 -9.73 20.65
CA SER A 12 -7.32 -11.18 20.84
C SER A 12 -5.85 -11.55 20.94
N LYS A 13 -5.54 -12.49 21.84
CA LYS A 13 -4.19 -13.06 22.02
C LYS A 13 -3.90 -14.25 21.11
N ALA A 14 -4.85 -14.66 20.28
CA ALA A 14 -4.72 -15.74 19.32
C ALA A 14 -3.90 -15.26 18.10
N LEU A 15 -2.61 -15.09 18.29
CA LEU A 15 -1.68 -14.71 17.21
C LEU A 15 -0.91 -15.95 16.76
N THR A 16 -0.94 -16.23 15.45
CA THR A 16 -0.22 -17.33 14.80
C THR A 16 0.72 -16.79 13.74
N SER A 17 1.93 -17.32 13.63
CA SER A 17 2.88 -16.93 12.58
C SER A 17 2.26 -17.16 11.21
N ALA A 18 2.18 -16.12 10.39
CA ALA A 18 1.65 -16.17 9.04
C ALA A 18 2.76 -16.44 8.03
N PHE A 19 3.82 -15.64 8.07
CA PHE A 19 5.03 -15.79 7.27
C PHE A 19 6.18 -14.95 7.85
N SER A 20 7.40 -15.26 7.39
CA SER A 20 8.61 -14.51 7.70
C SER A 20 9.36 -14.15 6.41
N LEU A 21 9.51 -12.87 6.13
CA LEU A 21 10.33 -12.42 5.02
C LEU A 21 11.77 -12.22 5.48
N PRO A 22 12.76 -12.58 4.62
CA PRO A 22 14.17 -12.47 4.97
C PRO A 22 14.55 -11.07 5.44
N ALA A 23 15.43 -11.04 6.40
CA ALA A 23 15.85 -9.86 7.15
C ALA A 23 16.39 -8.68 6.33
N SER A 24 16.85 -8.92 5.13
CA SER A 24 17.31 -7.89 4.21
C SER A 24 16.22 -6.90 3.77
N ILE A 25 14.95 -7.18 4.06
CA ILE A 25 13.79 -6.35 3.70
C ILE A 25 13.34 -5.45 4.85
N ALA A 26 13.73 -5.76 6.08
CA ALA A 26 13.40 -4.95 7.27
C ALA A 26 14.29 -3.70 7.37
N LEU A 27 14.32 -2.90 6.33
CA LEU A 27 14.94 -1.58 6.36
C LEU A 27 13.93 -0.59 6.92
N GLY A 28 13.84 -0.55 8.24
CA GLY A 28 13.14 0.54 8.93
C GLY A 28 13.74 1.88 8.50
N ALA A 29 12.89 2.85 8.26
CA ALA A 29 13.24 4.21 7.96
C ALA A 29 14.35 4.71 8.89
N GLN A 30 15.49 5.10 8.36
CA GLN A 30 16.61 5.63 9.12
C GLN A 30 16.74 7.11 8.88
N ARG A 31 16.93 7.87 9.96
CA ARG A 31 17.22 9.31 9.89
C ARG A 31 18.48 9.54 9.06
N PRO A 32 18.52 10.57 8.19
CA PRO A 32 19.72 10.98 7.51
C PRO A 32 20.85 11.25 8.53
N GLY A 33 21.98 10.56 8.38
CA GLY A 33 23.18 10.79 9.20
C GLY A 33 23.50 9.73 10.26
N PHE A 34 22.65 8.74 10.53
CA PHE A 34 22.94 7.69 11.50
C PHE A 34 22.71 6.29 10.92
N ILE A 35 23.61 5.84 10.06
CA ILE A 35 23.69 4.44 9.65
C ILE A 35 24.49 3.68 10.70
N LYS A 36 23.86 3.22 11.76
CA LYS A 36 24.30 2.00 12.44
C LYS A 36 23.55 0.86 11.76
N THR A 37 24.27 0.06 10.98
CA THR A 37 23.82 -1.24 10.49
C THR A 37 23.39 -2.10 11.67
N LYS A 38 22.14 -1.97 12.13
CA LYS A 38 21.53 -2.98 12.98
C LYS A 38 21.45 -4.24 12.13
N LYS A 39 21.85 -5.37 12.71
CA LYS A 39 21.75 -6.70 12.10
C LYS A 39 20.40 -6.80 11.39
N SER A 40 20.47 -7.18 10.13
CA SER A 40 19.35 -7.62 9.31
C SER A 40 18.39 -8.48 10.15
N GLN A 41 17.16 -8.03 10.37
CA GLN A 41 16.15 -8.78 11.14
C GLN A 41 15.03 -9.18 10.18
N SER A 42 14.51 -10.41 10.35
CA SER A 42 13.35 -10.88 9.60
C SER A 42 12.13 -9.98 9.87
N THR A 43 11.35 -9.74 8.84
CA THR A 43 10.05 -9.11 8.98
C THR A 43 9.01 -10.21 9.16
N ASP A 44 8.65 -10.45 10.43
CA ASP A 44 7.68 -11.48 10.79
C ASP A 44 6.28 -10.89 10.79
N PHE A 45 5.35 -11.55 10.13
CA PHE A 45 3.92 -11.24 10.17
C PHE A 45 3.15 -12.35 10.89
N VAL A 46 2.14 -11.93 11.64
CA VAL A 46 1.23 -12.83 12.37
C VAL A 46 -0.20 -12.57 11.96
N LEU A 47 -0.98 -13.65 11.91
CA LEU A 47 -2.42 -13.61 11.72
C LEU A 47 -3.10 -13.58 13.09
N CYS A 48 -4.09 -12.72 13.26
CA CYS A 48 -5.06 -12.84 14.34
C CYS A 48 -5.99 -14.01 14.01
N ASP A 49 -5.74 -15.18 14.60
CA ASP A 49 -6.14 -16.49 14.09
C ASP A 49 -7.50 -16.95 14.58
N PRO A 50 -8.54 -16.94 13.72
CA PRO A 50 -9.88 -17.38 14.09
C PRO A 50 -10.02 -18.88 14.38
N SER A 51 -9.04 -19.69 14.01
CA SER A 51 -9.04 -21.13 14.33
C SER A 51 -8.73 -21.38 15.83
N ARG A 52 -8.07 -20.40 16.48
CA ARG A 52 -7.69 -20.48 17.89
C ARG A 52 -8.60 -19.69 18.82
N ASP A 53 -9.30 -18.70 18.28
CA ASP A 53 -10.25 -17.87 19.03
C ASP A 53 -11.32 -17.37 18.05
N ALA A 54 -12.56 -17.80 18.25
CA ALA A 54 -13.68 -17.45 17.37
C ALA A 54 -13.91 -15.92 17.26
N LEU A 55 -13.46 -15.15 18.24
CA LEU A 55 -13.54 -13.69 18.26
C LEU A 55 -12.34 -13.02 17.54
N ALA A 56 -11.32 -13.77 17.15
CA ALA A 56 -10.20 -13.24 16.40
C ALA A 56 -10.66 -12.69 15.03
N CYS A 57 -10.08 -11.56 14.61
CA CYS A 57 -10.59 -10.81 13.46
C CYS A 57 -10.00 -11.20 12.11
N GLY A 58 -8.87 -11.93 12.07
CA GLY A 58 -8.19 -12.25 10.82
C GLY A 58 -7.19 -11.18 10.34
N LEU A 59 -6.84 -10.19 11.18
CA LEU A 59 -5.86 -9.16 10.80
C LEU A 59 -4.47 -9.77 10.57
N LEU A 60 -3.89 -9.46 9.41
CA LEU A 60 -2.48 -9.67 9.10
C LEU A 60 -1.67 -8.49 9.61
N GLN A 61 -0.72 -8.71 10.51
CA GLN A 61 0.01 -7.63 11.17
C GLN A 61 1.45 -8.01 11.49
N ALA A 62 2.33 -7.00 11.54
CA ALA A 62 3.71 -7.19 11.95
C ALA A 62 3.78 -7.71 13.38
N ALA A 63 4.63 -8.71 13.61
CA ALA A 63 4.83 -9.33 14.93
C ALA A 63 5.49 -8.39 15.96
N HIS A 64 6.00 -7.25 15.51
CA HIS A 64 6.73 -6.29 16.33
C HIS A 64 6.20 -4.87 16.13
N VAL A 65 6.33 -4.03 17.17
CA VAL A 65 6.14 -2.58 17.08
C VAL A 65 7.47 -1.96 16.65
N TYR A 66 7.42 -1.12 15.65
CA TYR A 66 8.56 -0.33 15.19
C TYR A 66 8.51 1.05 15.86
N SER A 67 9.28 1.25 16.93
CA SER A 67 9.28 2.48 17.73
C SER A 67 9.82 3.73 17.01
N ASP A 68 10.49 3.54 15.89
CA ASP A 68 11.18 4.58 15.14
C ASP A 68 10.61 4.67 13.71
N LEU A 69 9.26 4.66 13.58
CA LEU A 69 8.62 4.95 12.30
C LEU A 69 9.02 6.36 11.90
N THR A 70 9.97 6.46 10.98
CA THR A 70 10.32 7.73 10.36
C THR A 70 9.21 8.08 9.39
N CYS A 71 8.66 9.26 9.61
CA CYS A 71 7.74 9.88 8.68
C CYS A 71 8.36 9.94 7.30
N ARG A 72 7.55 9.74 6.27
CA ARG A 72 8.01 9.85 4.88
C ARG A 72 8.47 11.29 4.61
N ASP A 73 9.76 11.51 4.46
CA ASP A 73 10.35 12.84 4.18
C ASP A 73 10.22 13.25 2.70
N GLN A 74 9.61 12.41 1.88
CA GLN A 74 9.46 12.68 0.44
C GLN A 74 8.05 13.19 0.13
N PRO A 75 7.90 14.20 -0.76
CA PRO A 75 6.62 14.72 -1.18
C PRO A 75 5.73 13.64 -1.80
N SER A 76 4.47 13.58 -1.39
CA SER A 76 3.48 12.64 -1.91
C SER A 76 3.22 12.84 -3.41
N GLY A 77 3.23 14.11 -3.85
CA GLY A 77 2.99 14.48 -5.24
C GLY A 77 4.18 14.30 -6.18
N ARG A 78 5.21 13.55 -5.80
CA ARG A 78 6.42 13.37 -6.61
C ARG A 78 6.16 12.67 -7.95
N TYR A 79 5.31 11.67 -7.97
CA TYR A 79 4.97 10.89 -9.16
C TYR A 79 3.64 11.33 -9.77
N ALA A 80 3.56 11.33 -11.10
CA ALA A 80 2.37 11.75 -11.82
C ALA A 80 1.17 10.84 -11.54
N THR A 81 1.38 9.54 -11.46
CA THR A 81 0.36 8.55 -11.11
C THR A 81 -0.16 8.77 -9.69
N THR A 82 0.72 9.01 -8.71
CA THR A 82 0.33 9.34 -7.33
C THR A 82 -0.48 10.64 -7.29
N ARG A 83 -0.05 11.69 -8.00
CA ARG A 83 -0.81 12.95 -8.08
C ARG A 83 -2.19 12.76 -8.68
N SER A 84 -2.29 11.97 -9.76
CA SER A 84 -3.57 11.63 -10.40
C SER A 84 -4.49 10.90 -9.43
N ASN A 85 -3.97 9.93 -8.68
CA ASN A 85 -4.71 9.18 -7.67
C ASN A 85 -5.21 10.08 -6.53
N LEU A 86 -4.36 10.96 -5.97
CA LEU A 86 -4.75 11.91 -4.92
C LEU A 86 -5.79 12.91 -5.42
N ARG A 87 -5.69 13.36 -6.68
CA ARG A 87 -6.70 14.21 -7.30
C ARG A 87 -8.04 13.49 -7.41
N SER A 88 -8.07 12.25 -7.91
CA SER A 88 -9.28 11.43 -7.99
C SER A 88 -9.92 11.27 -6.62
N LEU A 89 -9.13 10.93 -5.59
CA LEU A 89 -9.61 10.77 -4.22
C LEU A 89 -10.27 12.05 -3.70
N ALA A 90 -9.61 13.22 -3.85
CA ALA A 90 -10.15 14.51 -3.42
C ALA A 90 -11.43 14.88 -4.19
N THR A 91 -11.45 14.64 -5.51
CA THR A 91 -12.61 14.93 -6.36
C THR A 91 -13.81 14.06 -5.99
N GLU A 92 -13.59 12.74 -5.87
CA GLU A 92 -14.65 11.78 -5.51
C GLU A 92 -15.21 12.05 -4.11
N ALA A 93 -14.38 12.44 -3.15
CA ALA A 93 -14.83 12.81 -1.81
C ALA A 93 -15.67 14.09 -1.84
N LEU A 94 -15.25 15.09 -2.63
CA LEU A 94 -15.97 16.37 -2.75
C LEU A 94 -17.33 16.22 -3.45
N GLU A 95 -17.44 15.33 -4.44
CA GLU A 95 -18.70 15.06 -5.15
C GLU A 95 -19.81 14.48 -4.26
N LEU A 96 -19.43 13.92 -3.10
CA LEU A 96 -20.37 13.34 -2.14
C LEU A 96 -20.91 14.37 -1.13
N ILE A 97 -20.37 15.59 -1.12
CA ILE A 97 -20.75 16.63 -0.18
C ILE A 97 -21.60 17.68 -0.87
N SER A 98 -22.74 17.98 -0.27
CA SER A 98 -23.64 19.03 -0.72
C SER A 98 -23.36 20.33 0.05
N GLY A 99 -23.17 21.45 -0.68
CA GLY A 99 -23.03 22.77 -0.06
C GLY A 99 -21.69 23.45 -0.37
N ARG A 100 -21.56 24.72 0.10
CA ARG A 100 -20.36 25.55 -0.15
C ARG A 100 -19.54 25.86 1.10
N ASP A 101 -20.08 25.62 2.29
CA ASP A 101 -19.33 25.75 3.55
C ASP A 101 -18.84 24.35 3.94
N CYS A 102 -17.71 23.96 3.38
CA CYS A 102 -17.13 22.64 3.55
C CYS A 102 -15.76 22.75 4.18
N ALA A 103 -15.52 21.94 5.20
CA ALA A 103 -14.21 21.76 5.82
C ALA A 103 -13.66 20.36 5.56
N ALA A 104 -12.42 20.28 5.07
CA ALA A 104 -11.74 19.04 4.78
C ALA A 104 -10.50 18.87 5.66
N LEU A 105 -10.36 17.70 6.29
CA LEU A 105 -9.17 17.27 7.04
C LEU A 105 -8.45 16.15 6.29
N ASP A 106 -7.16 16.32 6.01
CA ASP A 106 -6.31 15.26 5.47
C ASP A 106 -5.36 14.73 6.55
N ILE A 107 -5.55 13.47 6.92
CA ILE A 107 -4.73 12.76 7.91
C ILE A 107 -3.56 12.10 7.17
N GLY A 108 -2.31 12.47 7.55
CA GLY A 108 -1.12 12.10 6.79
C GLY A 108 -0.95 12.97 5.54
N CYS A 109 -1.23 14.25 5.66
CA CYS A 109 -1.29 15.20 4.55
C CYS A 109 0.06 15.45 3.86
N ASN A 110 1.18 15.04 4.45
CA ASN A 110 2.54 15.16 3.94
C ASN A 110 2.83 16.62 3.48
N ASP A 111 3.04 16.85 2.17
CA ASP A 111 3.30 18.15 1.56
C ASP A 111 2.03 18.91 1.13
N GLY A 112 0.84 18.41 1.49
CA GLY A 112 -0.46 18.99 1.12
C GLY A 112 -0.89 18.72 -0.32
N SER A 113 -0.24 17.80 -1.02
CA SER A 113 -0.58 17.49 -2.41
C SER A 113 -2.06 17.16 -2.59
N LEU A 114 -2.68 16.34 -1.69
CA LEU A 114 -4.11 16.04 -1.74
C LEU A 114 -4.94 17.31 -1.48
N LEU A 115 -4.64 18.03 -0.42
CA LEU A 115 -5.35 19.26 -0.03
C LEU A 115 -5.36 20.31 -1.15
N SER A 116 -4.31 20.34 -1.98
CA SER A 116 -4.19 21.29 -3.10
C SER A 116 -5.24 21.08 -4.20
N PHE A 117 -5.88 19.92 -4.27
CA PHE A 117 -6.91 19.61 -5.24
C PHE A 117 -8.32 20.09 -4.82
N TYR A 118 -8.51 20.39 -3.53
CA TYR A 118 -9.76 21.00 -3.11
C TYR A 118 -9.86 22.46 -3.59
N PRO A 119 -11.05 22.93 -4.01
CA PRO A 119 -11.27 24.31 -4.40
C PRO A 119 -11.01 25.27 -3.22
N ARG A 120 -10.79 26.55 -3.54
CA ARG A 120 -10.44 27.57 -2.53
C ARG A 120 -11.55 27.86 -1.51
N TRP A 121 -12.78 27.50 -1.82
CA TRP A 121 -13.92 27.68 -0.91
C TRP A 121 -14.03 26.55 0.15
N VAL A 122 -13.21 25.48 0.03
CA VAL A 122 -13.08 24.45 1.05
C VAL A 122 -12.05 24.91 2.09
N ASP A 123 -12.43 24.92 3.36
CA ASP A 123 -11.51 25.11 4.47
C ASP A 123 -10.63 23.87 4.63
N ARG A 124 -9.33 24.02 4.47
CA ARG A 124 -8.39 22.90 4.38
C ARG A 124 -7.57 22.78 5.64
N TYR A 125 -7.53 21.56 6.17
CA TYR A 125 -6.79 21.19 7.37
C TYR A 125 -5.95 19.97 7.09
N GLY A 126 -4.71 19.95 7.61
CA GLY A 126 -3.80 18.83 7.47
C GLY A 126 -3.10 18.48 8.76
N VAL A 127 -2.89 17.17 8.98
CA VAL A 127 -2.07 16.67 10.08
C VAL A 127 -1.07 15.66 9.55
N ASP A 128 0.20 15.88 9.86
CA ASP A 128 1.29 14.97 9.49
C ASP A 128 2.49 15.17 10.43
N PRO A 129 3.14 14.10 10.92
CA PRO A 129 4.32 14.24 11.77
C PRO A 129 5.60 14.56 10.99
N SER A 130 5.60 14.46 9.66
CA SER A 130 6.80 14.70 8.84
C SER A 130 7.14 16.18 8.70
N PRO A 131 8.42 16.52 8.45
CA PRO A 131 8.81 17.89 8.18
C PRO A 131 8.30 18.43 6.84
N THR A 132 7.83 17.56 5.94
CA THR A 132 7.26 17.95 4.64
C THR A 132 6.02 18.82 4.77
N ILE A 133 5.28 18.73 5.88
CA ILE A 133 4.10 19.54 6.17
C ILE A 133 4.40 21.06 6.15
N GLU A 134 5.64 21.45 6.44
CA GLU A 134 6.07 22.85 6.42
C GLU A 134 6.02 23.47 5.01
N LYS A 135 5.96 22.65 3.95
CA LYS A 135 5.81 23.12 2.56
C LYS A 135 4.41 23.62 2.24
N ILE A 136 3.42 23.30 3.09
CA ILE A 136 2.03 23.73 2.90
C ILE A 136 1.89 25.25 3.08
N GLY A 137 2.68 25.84 4.00
CA GLY A 137 2.60 27.29 4.27
C GLY A 137 1.21 27.70 4.78
N ASP A 138 0.81 28.92 4.42
CA ASP A 138 -0.39 29.57 5.01
C ASP A 138 -1.71 29.29 4.25
N TRP A 139 -1.70 28.45 3.20
CA TRP A 139 -2.90 28.21 2.41
C TRP A 139 -3.80 27.09 2.97
N ALA A 140 -3.37 26.37 3.99
CA ALA A 140 -4.15 25.43 4.78
C ALA A 140 -3.71 25.45 6.24
N TRP A 141 -4.62 25.11 7.14
CA TRP A 141 -4.31 24.90 8.56
C TRP A 141 -3.58 23.58 8.76
N THR A 142 -2.46 23.60 9.47
CA THR A 142 -1.63 22.41 9.63
C THR A 142 -1.22 22.15 11.09
N ALA A 143 -1.17 20.85 11.46
CA ALA A 143 -0.60 20.41 12.72
C ALA A 143 0.52 19.40 12.45
N LYS A 144 1.74 19.73 12.84
CA LYS A 144 2.89 18.81 12.76
C LYS A 144 2.85 17.83 13.93
N SER A 145 2.02 16.82 13.80
CA SER A 145 1.77 15.84 14.86
C SER A 145 1.37 14.48 14.27
N ALA A 146 1.59 13.41 15.02
CA ALA A 146 0.98 12.12 14.72
C ALA A 146 -0.52 12.17 14.99
N PHE A 147 -1.29 11.28 14.32
CA PHE A 147 -2.72 11.13 14.54
C PHE A 147 -3.02 9.71 15.08
N PRO A 148 -3.87 9.57 16.10
CA PRO A 148 -4.59 10.60 16.85
C PRO A 148 -3.76 11.08 18.07
N THR A 149 -3.60 12.38 18.19
CA THR A 149 -3.01 13.01 19.38
C THR A 149 -3.80 14.25 19.80
N SER A 150 -3.63 14.70 21.04
CA SER A 150 -4.29 15.91 21.55
C SER A 150 -3.74 17.22 20.94
N ASP A 151 -2.59 17.16 20.27
CA ASP A 151 -2.00 18.36 19.68
C ASP A 151 -2.84 18.91 18.53
N ILE A 152 -3.54 18.02 17.81
CA ILE A 152 -4.47 18.43 16.77
C ILE A 152 -5.63 19.28 17.32
N ASP A 153 -6.07 19.06 18.56
CA ASP A 153 -7.18 19.77 19.16
C ASP A 153 -6.89 21.27 19.34
N ARG A 154 -5.61 21.62 19.51
CA ARG A 154 -5.20 23.02 19.56
C ARG A 154 -5.29 23.72 18.20
N ALA A 155 -5.07 22.98 17.12
CA ALA A 155 -5.12 23.50 15.76
C ALA A 155 -6.56 23.61 15.23
N ILE A 156 -7.42 22.62 15.53
CA ILE A 156 -8.77 22.54 14.98
C ILE A 156 -9.88 23.01 15.95
N GLY A 157 -9.59 23.10 17.26
CA GLY A 157 -10.61 23.40 18.28
C GLY A 157 -11.69 22.33 18.34
N ALA A 158 -12.96 22.76 18.44
CA ALA A 158 -14.13 21.88 18.42
C ALA A 158 -14.70 21.66 17.01
N ARG A 159 -13.93 21.96 15.95
CA ARG A 159 -14.40 21.83 14.55
C ARG A 159 -14.63 20.37 14.20
N LYS A 160 -15.70 20.16 13.43
CA LYS A 160 -15.97 18.93 12.70
C LYS A 160 -15.75 19.15 11.21
N PHE A 161 -15.61 18.05 10.47
CA PHE A 161 -15.25 18.07 9.07
C PHE A 161 -16.31 17.35 8.23
N ASP A 162 -16.65 17.96 7.10
CA ASP A 162 -17.53 17.37 6.10
C ASP A 162 -16.79 16.29 5.32
N ILE A 163 -15.48 16.48 5.11
CA ILE A 163 -14.62 15.51 4.47
C ILE A 163 -13.43 15.22 5.39
N ILE A 164 -13.17 13.94 5.62
CA ILE A 164 -11.89 13.47 6.18
C ILE A 164 -11.25 12.55 5.16
N THR A 165 -9.96 12.70 4.90
CA THR A 165 -9.19 11.81 4.04
C THR A 165 -8.00 11.21 4.78
N ALA A 166 -7.65 9.95 4.45
CA ALA A 166 -6.43 9.30 4.88
C ALA A 166 -5.94 8.35 3.76
N ALA A 167 -4.82 8.68 3.14
CA ALA A 167 -4.25 7.89 2.05
C ALA A 167 -2.86 7.37 2.40
N SER A 168 -2.67 6.04 2.41
CA SER A 168 -1.44 5.34 2.80
C SER A 168 -0.93 5.72 4.21
N VAL A 169 -1.84 5.73 5.17
CA VAL A 169 -1.57 6.07 6.58
C VAL A 169 -1.88 4.90 7.49
N LEU A 170 -3.03 4.24 7.28
CA LEU A 170 -3.57 3.24 8.20
C LEU A 170 -2.65 2.05 8.42
N GLU A 171 -1.92 1.64 7.40
CA GLU A 171 -0.93 0.56 7.48
C GLU A 171 0.20 0.84 8.47
N SER A 172 0.44 2.10 8.80
CA SER A 172 1.47 2.52 9.76
C SER A 172 0.93 2.78 11.18
N ILE A 173 -0.38 2.66 11.39
CA ILE A 173 -1.04 2.95 12.66
C ILE A 173 -1.00 1.74 13.58
N ASP A 174 -0.39 1.88 14.76
CA ASP A 174 -0.33 0.81 15.77
C ASP A 174 -1.64 0.63 16.54
N GLU A 175 -2.46 1.66 16.65
CA GLU A 175 -3.73 1.67 17.39
C GLU A 175 -4.93 2.02 16.48
N PRO A 176 -5.32 1.14 15.56
CA PRO A 176 -6.37 1.44 14.57
C PRO A 176 -7.75 1.72 15.20
N ARG A 177 -8.06 1.15 16.36
CA ARG A 177 -9.32 1.46 17.08
C ARG A 177 -9.37 2.92 17.54
N ALA A 178 -8.27 3.41 18.11
CA ALA A 178 -8.16 4.82 18.52
C ALA A 178 -8.24 5.75 17.30
N PHE A 179 -7.61 5.36 16.19
CA PHE A 179 -7.68 6.08 14.92
C PHE A 179 -9.13 6.25 14.45
N PHE A 180 -9.90 5.17 14.29
CA PHE A 180 -11.28 5.24 13.81
C PHE A 180 -12.23 5.92 14.80
N ALA A 181 -12.05 5.71 16.10
CA ALA A 181 -12.82 6.43 17.13
C ALA A 181 -12.60 7.94 17.03
N ARG A 182 -11.36 8.37 16.77
CA ARG A 182 -11.04 9.78 16.60
C ARG A 182 -11.60 10.34 15.30
N VAL A 183 -11.48 9.62 14.17
CA VAL A 183 -12.09 9.99 12.90
C VAL A 183 -13.60 10.22 13.10
N LYS A 184 -14.31 9.25 13.72
CA LYS A 184 -15.75 9.40 14.01
C LYS A 184 -16.05 10.67 14.79
N SER A 185 -15.24 10.99 15.80
CA SER A 185 -15.46 12.16 16.65
C SER A 185 -15.30 13.48 15.91
N LEU A 186 -14.50 13.50 14.84
CA LEU A 186 -14.21 14.68 14.03
C LEU A 186 -15.12 14.82 12.81
N LEU A 187 -15.77 13.74 12.39
CA LEU A 187 -16.65 13.74 11.22
C LEU A 187 -17.99 14.44 11.53
N CYS A 188 -18.50 15.29 10.63
CA CYS A 188 -19.86 15.80 10.66
C CYS A 188 -20.88 14.66 10.59
N GLU A 189 -22.12 14.92 10.95
CA GLU A 189 -23.18 13.90 11.02
C GLU A 189 -23.41 13.23 9.66
N ASP A 190 -23.42 14.02 8.59
CA ASP A 190 -23.56 13.64 7.18
C ASP A 190 -22.20 13.63 6.42
N GLY A 191 -21.10 13.73 7.16
CA GLY A 191 -19.76 13.79 6.60
C GLY A 191 -19.27 12.47 6.00
N VAL A 192 -18.27 12.57 5.12
CA VAL A 192 -17.65 11.44 4.43
C VAL A 192 -16.18 11.30 4.85
N PHE A 193 -15.82 10.13 5.32
CA PHE A 193 -14.43 9.73 5.50
C PHE A 193 -13.98 8.85 4.34
N THR A 194 -12.97 9.28 3.59
CA THR A 194 -12.37 8.50 2.50
C THR A 194 -11.03 7.94 2.95
N LEU A 195 -10.97 6.63 3.04
CA LEU A 195 -9.78 5.86 3.39
C LEU A 195 -9.20 5.17 2.15
N GLU A 196 -7.91 5.36 1.89
CA GLU A 196 -7.19 4.54 0.91
C GLU A 196 -5.97 3.90 1.58
N THR A 197 -5.90 2.56 1.56
CA THR A 197 -4.85 1.79 2.25
C THR A 197 -4.46 0.55 1.45
N LEU A 198 -3.27 0.02 1.71
CA LEU A 198 -2.82 -1.26 1.14
C LEU A 198 -3.86 -2.35 1.40
N TYR A 199 -4.14 -3.14 0.36
CA TYR A 199 -5.15 -4.18 0.40
C TYR A 199 -4.53 -5.57 0.43
N ALA A 200 -4.73 -6.31 1.51
CA ALA A 200 -4.11 -7.61 1.73
C ALA A 200 -4.35 -8.62 0.59
N PRO A 201 -5.58 -8.77 0.04
CA PRO A 201 -5.81 -9.63 -1.13
C PRO A 201 -4.88 -9.31 -2.30
N MET A 202 -4.73 -8.05 -2.66
CA MET A 202 -3.90 -7.64 -3.79
C MET A 202 -2.41 -7.86 -3.50
N ALA A 203 -1.95 -7.51 -2.30
CA ALA A 203 -0.56 -7.71 -1.90
C ALA A 203 -0.16 -9.20 -1.92
N LEU A 204 -1.04 -10.07 -1.40
CA LEU A 204 -0.79 -11.50 -1.33
C LEU A 204 -0.85 -12.17 -2.71
N THR A 205 -1.88 -11.88 -3.52
CA THR A 205 -2.07 -12.52 -4.83
C THR A 205 -1.01 -12.10 -5.84
N ARG A 206 -0.58 -10.84 -5.79
CA ARG A 206 0.47 -10.28 -6.67
C ARG A 206 1.89 -10.56 -6.19
N THR A 207 2.05 -11.26 -5.07
CA THR A 207 3.37 -11.45 -4.44
C THR A 207 4.09 -10.11 -4.23
N HIS A 208 3.32 -9.08 -3.80
CA HIS A 208 3.82 -7.73 -3.62
C HIS A 208 4.55 -7.61 -2.29
N ILE A 209 5.79 -8.03 -2.27
CA ILE A 209 6.65 -8.05 -1.07
C ILE A 209 6.88 -6.68 -0.45
N GLU A 210 6.91 -5.65 -1.29
CA GLU A 210 7.15 -4.26 -0.86
C GLU A 210 6.02 -3.71 0.03
N ALA A 211 4.82 -4.31 -0.03
CA ALA A 211 3.71 -3.99 0.87
C ALA A 211 4.00 -4.32 2.35
N PHE A 212 4.98 -5.19 2.60
CA PHE A 212 5.33 -5.70 3.93
C PHE A 212 6.65 -5.14 4.47
N VAL A 213 7.23 -4.18 3.77
CA VAL A 213 8.46 -3.47 4.18
C VAL A 213 8.12 -2.03 4.59
N GLY A 214 9.11 -1.29 5.10
CA GLY A 214 8.92 0.15 5.38
C GLY A 214 8.08 0.44 6.63
N GLY A 215 8.00 -0.51 7.57
CA GLY A 215 7.36 -0.29 8.87
C GLY A 215 5.83 -0.44 8.84
N ALA A 216 5.26 -1.16 7.87
CA ALA A 216 3.85 -1.51 7.91
C ALA A 216 3.51 -2.28 9.19
N SER A 217 2.67 -1.69 10.04
CA SER A 217 2.17 -2.32 11.27
C SER A 217 1.10 -3.37 10.98
N ALA A 218 0.30 -3.16 9.93
CA ALA A 218 -0.73 -4.10 9.48
C ALA A 218 -1.05 -3.91 7.99
N VAL A 219 -1.56 -4.98 7.35
CA VAL A 219 -2.12 -4.94 6.00
C VAL A 219 -3.54 -5.48 6.07
N TYR A 220 -4.48 -4.70 5.59
CA TYR A 220 -5.89 -4.89 5.88
C TYR A 220 -6.62 -5.63 4.77
N SER A 221 -7.57 -6.48 5.15
CA SER A 221 -8.64 -7.01 4.33
C SER A 221 -9.92 -6.18 4.51
N LEU A 222 -10.86 -6.25 3.59
CA LEU A 222 -12.15 -5.55 3.69
C LEU A 222 -12.93 -6.00 4.92
N SER A 223 -12.92 -7.31 5.23
CA SER A 223 -13.58 -7.89 6.40
C SER A 223 -13.06 -7.33 7.72
N VAL A 224 -11.75 -7.11 7.83
CA VAL A 224 -11.14 -6.51 9.03
C VAL A 224 -11.48 -5.02 9.12
N LEU A 225 -11.43 -4.29 8.01
CA LEU A 225 -11.78 -2.87 7.96
C LEU A 225 -13.24 -2.64 8.34
N GLU A 226 -14.17 -3.42 7.78
CA GLU A 226 -15.58 -3.33 8.11
C GLU A 226 -15.84 -3.58 9.60
N ARG A 227 -15.19 -4.59 10.18
CA ARG A 227 -15.30 -4.86 11.62
C ARG A 227 -14.82 -3.68 12.46
N LEU A 228 -13.63 -3.12 12.15
CA LEU A 228 -13.08 -1.97 12.87
C LEU A 228 -13.98 -0.73 12.78
N LEU A 229 -14.52 -0.48 11.60
CA LEU A 229 -15.42 0.65 11.33
C LEU A 229 -16.74 0.47 12.08
N ARG A 230 -17.37 -0.68 11.98
CA ARG A 230 -18.61 -1.01 12.69
C ARG A 230 -18.43 -0.91 14.22
N ASP A 231 -17.33 -1.44 14.75
CA ASP A 231 -17.01 -1.35 16.19
C ASP A 231 -16.80 0.10 16.64
N SER A 232 -16.50 1.00 15.70
CA SER A 232 -16.38 2.45 15.91
C SER A 232 -17.68 3.21 15.62
N GLY A 233 -18.76 2.56 15.16
CA GLY A 233 -20.02 3.19 14.75
C GLY A 233 -19.92 3.95 13.44
N LEU A 234 -19.16 3.41 12.49
CA LEU A 234 -19.00 3.86 11.11
C LEU A 234 -19.41 2.73 10.18
N LYS A 235 -19.87 3.06 8.97
CA LYS A 235 -20.20 2.09 7.91
C LYS A 235 -19.53 2.45 6.59
N ILE A 236 -19.18 1.43 5.81
CA ILE A 236 -18.74 1.56 4.42
C ILE A 236 -19.98 1.60 3.53
N PHE A 237 -20.08 2.60 2.65
CA PHE A 237 -21.16 2.68 1.66
C PHE A 237 -20.65 2.55 0.22
N ARG A 238 -19.35 2.75 -0.02
CA ARG A 238 -18.72 2.61 -1.34
C ARG A 238 -17.30 2.08 -1.21
N GLY A 239 -16.87 1.21 -2.15
CA GLY A 239 -15.51 0.69 -2.21
C GLY A 239 -15.02 0.53 -3.65
N ALA A 240 -13.72 0.74 -3.86
CA ALA A 240 -13.06 0.53 -5.15
C ALA A 240 -11.62 0.04 -4.93
N LEU A 241 -11.09 -0.74 -5.86
CA LEU A 241 -9.68 -1.09 -5.91
C LEU A 241 -8.91 -0.03 -6.72
N THR A 242 -7.69 0.24 -6.30
CA THR A 242 -6.78 1.15 -7.00
C THR A 242 -5.41 0.50 -7.17
N ASP A 243 -4.62 1.00 -8.14
CA ASP A 243 -3.23 0.53 -8.36
C ASP A 243 -2.21 1.24 -7.46
N LYS A 244 -2.68 2.13 -6.59
CA LYS A 244 -1.82 2.88 -5.69
C LYS A 244 -0.98 1.94 -4.82
N ASP A 245 0.31 2.26 -4.69
CA ASP A 245 1.28 1.48 -3.93
C ASP A 245 1.30 -0.03 -4.30
N GLY A 246 0.98 -0.38 -5.56
CA GLY A 246 0.94 -1.76 -6.08
C GLY A 246 -0.37 -2.51 -5.81
N GLY A 247 -1.33 -1.88 -5.16
CA GLY A 247 -2.67 -2.41 -4.92
C GLY A 247 -3.26 -1.98 -3.59
N SER A 248 -4.22 -1.06 -3.66
CA SER A 248 -4.92 -0.49 -2.51
C SER A 248 -6.43 -0.63 -2.65
N ILE A 249 -7.13 -0.52 -1.53
CA ILE A 249 -8.57 -0.36 -1.49
C ILE A 249 -8.90 1.07 -1.06
N ARG A 250 -9.81 1.72 -1.79
CA ARG A 250 -10.41 3.01 -1.45
C ARG A 250 -11.82 2.78 -0.94
N LEU A 251 -12.10 3.26 0.26
CA LEU A 251 -13.38 3.11 0.92
C LEU A 251 -13.97 4.48 1.23
N PHE A 252 -15.27 4.64 1.01
CA PHE A 252 -16.03 5.80 1.43
C PHE A 252 -16.93 5.39 2.59
N ILE A 253 -16.83 6.14 3.66
CA ILE A 253 -17.27 5.74 5.00
C ILE A 253 -18.07 6.91 5.58
N THR A 254 -19.16 6.61 6.27
CA THR A 254 -19.97 7.58 7.00
C THR A 254 -20.38 7.03 8.36
N HIS A 255 -21.11 7.81 9.15
CA HIS A 255 -21.66 7.32 10.41
C HIS A 255 -22.65 6.16 10.16
N ASP A 256 -22.66 5.20 11.07
CA ASP A 256 -23.67 4.15 11.06
C ASP A 256 -25.07 4.78 11.26
N GLY A 257 -26.05 4.36 10.44
CA GLY A 257 -27.39 4.93 10.45
C GLY A 257 -27.64 6.10 9.48
N VAL A 258 -26.63 6.64 8.80
CA VAL A 258 -26.83 7.60 7.69
C VAL A 258 -27.21 6.83 6.43
N GLU A 259 -28.33 7.17 5.78
CA GLU A 259 -28.85 6.46 4.59
C GLU A 259 -28.66 7.26 3.29
N ASP A 260 -28.34 8.55 3.36
CA ASP A 260 -28.25 9.46 2.20
C ASP A 260 -27.22 9.05 1.14
N HIS A 261 -26.25 8.22 1.50
CA HIS A 261 -25.22 7.69 0.62
C HIS A 261 -25.50 6.27 0.13
N ASP A 262 -26.60 5.67 0.55
CA ASP A 262 -26.98 4.31 0.20
C ASP A 262 -27.49 4.29 -1.25
N PHE A 263 -26.73 3.64 -2.15
CA PHE A 263 -27.00 3.60 -3.58
C PHE A 263 -26.71 2.21 -4.14
N ASP A 264 -27.70 1.59 -4.77
CA ASP A 264 -27.66 0.21 -5.22
C ASP A 264 -26.39 -0.22 -5.99
N PRO A 265 -25.85 0.53 -6.97
CA PRO A 265 -24.65 0.13 -7.68
C PRO A 265 -23.41 -0.01 -6.77
N TRP A 266 -23.35 0.72 -5.66
CA TRP A 266 -22.24 0.65 -4.72
C TRP A 266 -22.31 -0.58 -3.84
N TYR A 267 -23.50 -0.98 -3.41
CA TYR A 267 -23.72 -2.23 -2.68
C TYR A 267 -23.35 -3.44 -3.49
N GLU A 268 -23.74 -3.49 -4.77
CA GLU A 268 -23.37 -4.60 -5.65
C GLU A 268 -21.84 -4.71 -5.82
N ARG A 269 -21.14 -3.57 -5.93
CA ARG A 269 -19.67 -3.57 -6.02
C ARG A 269 -19.01 -4.03 -4.73
N LEU A 270 -19.47 -3.56 -3.59
CA LEU A 270 -19.00 -4.01 -2.29
C LEU A 270 -19.26 -5.52 -2.09
N ALA A 271 -20.44 -5.99 -2.43
CA ALA A 271 -20.79 -7.41 -2.35
C ALA A 271 -19.83 -8.27 -3.19
N ARG A 272 -19.50 -7.84 -4.41
CA ARG A 272 -18.50 -8.54 -5.24
C ARG A 272 -17.11 -8.56 -4.62
N LEU A 273 -16.65 -7.43 -4.07
CA LEU A 273 -15.36 -7.37 -3.37
C LEU A 273 -15.34 -8.32 -2.16
N TRP A 274 -16.45 -8.42 -1.45
CA TRP A 274 -16.65 -9.37 -0.37
C TRP A 274 -16.56 -10.83 -0.81
N ASP A 275 -17.27 -11.17 -1.89
CA ASP A 275 -17.28 -12.54 -2.43
C ASP A 275 -15.87 -12.94 -2.88
N GLU A 276 -15.14 -12.04 -3.53
CA GLU A 276 -13.78 -12.29 -3.98
C GLU A 276 -12.79 -12.43 -2.82
N GLU A 277 -12.91 -11.58 -1.79
CA GLU A 277 -12.09 -11.71 -0.58
C GLU A 277 -12.38 -13.02 0.16
N ASN A 278 -13.65 -13.40 0.29
CA ASN A 278 -14.05 -14.66 0.93
C ASN A 278 -13.47 -15.88 0.21
N ALA A 279 -13.41 -15.85 -1.13
CA ALA A 279 -12.81 -16.91 -1.94
C ALA A 279 -11.32 -17.12 -1.67
N LEU A 280 -10.61 -16.10 -1.13
CA LEU A 280 -9.20 -16.20 -0.76
C LEU A 280 -8.97 -16.88 0.59
N ALA A 281 -10.00 -17.11 1.38
CA ALA A 281 -9.92 -17.73 2.69
C ALA A 281 -8.88 -17.08 3.65
N LEU A 282 -8.80 -15.74 3.68
CA LEU A 282 -7.80 -14.98 4.46
C LEU A 282 -7.91 -15.16 5.97
N ARG A 283 -8.91 -15.87 6.44
CA ARG A 283 -9.05 -16.27 7.85
C ARG A 283 -8.29 -17.56 8.18
N ALA A 284 -7.68 -18.21 7.19
CA ALA A 284 -6.83 -19.39 7.33
C ALA A 284 -5.35 -19.04 7.07
N LEU A 285 -4.43 -19.90 7.50
CA LEU A 285 -2.99 -19.70 7.32
C LEU A 285 -2.50 -20.01 5.90
N GLN A 286 -3.22 -20.88 5.19
CA GLN A 286 -2.79 -21.38 3.88
C GLN A 286 -2.46 -20.28 2.84
N PRO A 287 -3.26 -19.21 2.65
CA PRO A 287 -2.93 -18.15 1.70
C PRO A 287 -1.62 -17.44 2.01
N TYR A 288 -1.31 -17.27 3.28
CA TYR A 288 -0.07 -16.62 3.76
C TYR A 288 1.16 -17.49 3.56
N GLN A 289 1.04 -18.79 3.83
CA GLN A 289 2.11 -19.76 3.56
C GLN A 289 2.40 -19.88 2.06
N ALA A 290 1.34 -19.90 1.23
CA ALA A 290 1.49 -19.88 -0.22
C ALA A 290 2.15 -18.59 -0.72
N PHE A 291 1.84 -17.43 -0.13
CA PHE A 291 2.53 -16.16 -0.40
C PHE A 291 4.02 -16.26 -0.04
N GLU A 292 4.37 -16.77 1.15
CA GLU A 292 5.76 -16.92 1.58
C GLU A 292 6.58 -17.74 0.58
N GLN A 293 6.02 -18.87 0.13
CA GLN A 293 6.68 -19.73 -0.85
C GLN A 293 6.93 -19.00 -2.18
N ARG A 294 5.93 -18.27 -2.70
CA ARG A 294 6.09 -17.47 -3.92
C ARG A 294 7.10 -16.35 -3.74
N ALA A 295 7.08 -15.69 -2.59
CA ALA A 295 8.02 -14.62 -2.26
C ALA A 295 9.46 -15.10 -2.22
N ILE A 296 9.71 -16.28 -1.63
CA ILE A 296 11.03 -16.92 -1.60
C ILE A 296 11.48 -17.27 -3.02
N ALA A 297 10.62 -17.90 -3.82
CA ALA A 297 10.93 -18.26 -5.20
C ALA A 297 11.22 -17.02 -6.07
N ALA A 298 10.43 -15.94 -5.92
CA ALA A 298 10.65 -14.68 -6.64
C ALA A 298 12.01 -14.05 -6.26
N ARG A 299 12.37 -14.09 -4.97
CA ARG A 299 13.67 -13.62 -4.51
C ARG A 299 14.83 -14.41 -5.14
N GLU A 300 14.74 -15.73 -5.13
CA GLU A 300 15.78 -16.60 -5.72
C GLU A 300 15.89 -16.34 -7.22
N ALA A 301 14.77 -16.23 -7.92
CA ALA A 301 14.74 -15.92 -9.35
C ALA A 301 15.33 -14.53 -9.66
N LEU A 302 15.03 -13.51 -8.86
CA LEU A 302 15.62 -12.17 -9.01
C LEU A 302 17.14 -12.22 -8.80
N GLY A 303 17.58 -12.84 -7.72
CA GLY A 303 19.02 -12.99 -7.43
C GLY A 303 19.77 -13.68 -8.55
N ALA A 304 19.25 -14.80 -9.06
CA ALA A 304 19.83 -15.54 -10.16
C ALA A 304 19.85 -14.72 -11.47
N MET A 305 18.74 -14.07 -11.81
CA MET A 305 18.64 -13.20 -13.00
C MET A 305 19.70 -12.10 -12.96
N LEU A 306 19.78 -11.35 -11.85
CA LEU A 306 20.71 -10.23 -11.74
C LEU A 306 22.19 -10.71 -11.65
N ALA A 307 22.46 -11.87 -11.08
CA ALA A 307 23.80 -12.47 -11.08
C ALA A 307 24.24 -12.85 -12.50
N ASP A 308 23.36 -13.47 -13.29
CA ASP A 308 23.62 -13.80 -14.69
C ASP A 308 23.93 -12.57 -15.54
N LEU A 309 23.18 -11.46 -15.32
CA LEU A 309 23.45 -10.18 -16.00
C LEU A 309 24.83 -9.62 -15.62
N ALA A 310 25.19 -9.66 -14.34
CA ALA A 310 26.50 -9.21 -13.88
C ALA A 310 27.64 -10.06 -14.47
N ASP A 311 27.46 -11.38 -14.58
CA ASP A 311 28.43 -12.27 -15.17
C ASP A 311 28.64 -12.06 -16.68
N LYS A 312 27.61 -11.54 -17.36
CA LYS A 312 27.66 -11.11 -18.76
C LYS A 312 28.29 -9.72 -18.95
N GLY A 313 28.62 -9.03 -17.86
CA GLY A 313 29.17 -7.66 -17.89
C GLY A 313 28.13 -6.60 -18.24
N GLU A 314 26.84 -6.92 -18.11
CA GLU A 314 25.75 -5.97 -18.31
C GLU A 314 25.63 -5.03 -17.10
N SER A 315 25.01 -3.87 -17.32
CA SER A 315 24.81 -2.81 -16.31
C SER A 315 23.33 -2.59 -16.01
N ALA A 316 23.02 -2.19 -14.77
CA ALA A 316 21.66 -1.86 -14.40
C ALA A 316 21.60 -0.59 -13.54
N HIS A 317 20.56 0.23 -13.75
CA HIS A 317 20.21 1.34 -12.87
C HIS A 317 18.92 1.03 -12.12
N LEU A 318 18.92 1.29 -10.80
CA LEU A 318 17.75 1.12 -9.94
C LEU A 318 16.91 2.39 -9.93
N LEU A 319 15.64 2.29 -10.30
CA LEU A 319 14.72 3.43 -10.32
C LEU A 319 14.16 3.70 -8.92
N GLY A 320 14.48 4.88 -8.38
CA GLY A 320 14.10 5.32 -7.04
C GLY A 320 15.15 5.04 -5.98
N ILE A 321 15.00 5.74 -4.84
CA ILE A 321 15.91 5.70 -3.69
C ILE A 321 15.18 5.44 -2.37
N GLY A 322 13.89 5.12 -2.44
CA GLY A 322 13.05 4.85 -1.27
C GLY A 322 13.24 3.45 -0.68
N GLU A 323 12.44 3.15 0.34
CA GLU A 323 12.44 1.85 1.03
C GLU A 323 12.15 0.68 0.09
N GLN A 324 11.27 0.88 -0.88
CA GLN A 324 10.93 -0.11 -1.90
C GLN A 324 12.14 -0.47 -2.77
N SER A 325 12.90 0.55 -3.22
CA SER A 325 14.14 0.33 -3.98
C SER A 325 15.21 -0.37 -3.14
N ALA A 326 15.30 -0.02 -1.86
CA ALA A 326 16.21 -0.69 -0.94
C ALA A 326 15.83 -2.16 -0.71
N ALA A 327 14.55 -2.48 -0.65
CA ALA A 327 14.06 -3.86 -0.58
C ALA A 327 14.48 -4.68 -1.81
N VAL A 328 14.38 -4.10 -3.01
CA VAL A 328 14.83 -4.74 -4.26
C VAL A 328 16.31 -5.10 -4.20
N VAL A 329 17.18 -4.17 -3.77
CA VAL A 329 18.63 -4.43 -3.64
C VAL A 329 18.91 -5.53 -2.62
N ALA A 330 18.21 -5.48 -1.50
CA ALA A 330 18.37 -6.48 -0.45
C ALA A 330 17.94 -7.89 -0.93
N TRP A 331 16.91 -7.95 -1.77
CA TRP A 331 16.42 -9.21 -2.36
C TRP A 331 17.34 -9.75 -3.45
N ALA A 332 17.94 -8.86 -4.22
CA ALA A 332 18.93 -9.21 -5.22
C ALA A 332 20.15 -9.93 -4.64
N GLY A 333 20.46 -9.72 -3.36
CA GLY A 333 21.61 -10.34 -2.70
C GLY A 333 22.91 -10.05 -3.44
N GLU A 334 23.68 -11.07 -3.78
CA GLU A 334 24.92 -10.92 -4.57
C GLU A 334 24.68 -10.44 -6.00
N GLY A 335 23.51 -10.70 -6.56
CA GLY A 335 23.11 -10.17 -7.87
C GLY A 335 23.03 -8.63 -7.89
N ALA A 336 22.91 -7.98 -6.74
CA ALA A 336 22.90 -6.52 -6.64
C ALA A 336 24.17 -5.84 -7.20
N ARG A 337 25.26 -6.59 -7.40
CA ARG A 337 26.50 -6.08 -8.00
C ARG A 337 26.34 -5.55 -9.43
N VAL A 338 25.29 -5.96 -10.15
CA VAL A 338 24.97 -5.44 -11.49
C VAL A 338 24.47 -4.00 -11.42
N ILE A 339 23.95 -3.56 -10.26
CA ILE A 339 23.37 -2.24 -10.07
C ILE A 339 24.49 -1.22 -9.85
N SER A 340 24.74 -0.38 -10.85
CA SER A 340 25.80 0.62 -10.83
C SER A 340 25.37 1.96 -10.21
N ALA A 341 24.08 2.32 -10.30
CA ALA A 341 23.55 3.56 -9.76
C ALA A 341 22.08 3.47 -9.35
N ALA A 342 21.65 4.36 -8.47
CA ALA A 342 20.24 4.60 -8.15
C ALA A 342 19.77 5.90 -8.77
N VAL A 343 18.59 5.90 -9.39
CA VAL A 343 18.05 7.05 -10.12
C VAL A 343 17.05 7.80 -9.27
N ALA A 344 17.26 9.10 -9.07
CA ALA A 344 16.31 9.95 -8.37
C ALA A 344 16.21 11.33 -9.02
N ASP A 345 14.97 11.83 -9.13
CA ASP A 345 14.71 13.20 -9.55
C ASP A 345 14.89 14.18 -8.38
N GLY A 346 15.60 15.28 -8.68
CA GLY A 346 15.81 16.38 -7.74
C GLY A 346 17.00 16.18 -6.85
N ALA A 347 17.97 17.05 -7.02
CA ALA A 347 19.32 17.12 -6.48
C ALA A 347 19.47 16.65 -5.03
N ARG A 348 20.55 15.91 -4.77
CA ARG A 348 21.17 15.64 -3.48
C ARG A 348 20.37 14.83 -2.47
N ALA A 349 19.75 13.75 -2.92
CA ALA A 349 19.39 12.72 -1.99
C ALA A 349 20.57 11.76 -1.84
N THR A 350 21.24 11.79 -0.71
CA THR A 350 21.96 10.61 -0.28
C THR A 350 20.93 9.52 -0.11
N ALA A 351 21.03 8.41 -0.86
CA ALA A 351 20.18 7.25 -0.64
C ALA A 351 20.67 6.55 0.64
N PRO A 352 20.09 6.81 1.81
CA PRO A 352 20.64 6.30 3.07
C PRO A 352 20.48 4.79 3.18
N ALA A 353 19.62 4.19 2.35
CA ALA A 353 19.31 2.78 2.38
C ALA A 353 20.14 1.93 1.41
N VAL A 354 20.79 2.55 0.42
CA VAL A 354 21.53 1.84 -0.63
C VAL A 354 22.90 2.50 -0.78
N LYS A 355 23.97 1.74 -0.69
CA LYS A 355 25.34 2.23 -0.96
C LYS A 355 25.58 2.32 -2.48
N LEU A 356 24.76 3.06 -3.17
CA LEU A 356 24.86 3.30 -4.60
C LEU A 356 24.98 4.81 -4.85
N ASP A 357 25.71 5.18 -5.89
CA ASP A 357 25.72 6.55 -6.37
C ASP A 357 24.31 6.94 -6.84
N VAL A 358 23.88 8.13 -6.43
CA VAL A 358 22.57 8.67 -6.84
C VAL A 358 22.77 9.60 -8.01
N ILE A 359 22.16 9.25 -9.13
CA ILE A 359 22.20 10.02 -10.38
C ILE A 359 20.81 10.55 -10.74
N SER A 360 20.77 11.59 -11.58
CA SER A 360 19.52 12.09 -12.13
C SER A 360 18.96 11.16 -13.22
N GLU A 361 17.67 11.27 -13.51
CA GLU A 361 17.07 10.56 -14.63
C GLU A 361 17.73 10.94 -15.98
N THR A 362 18.05 12.23 -16.16
CA THR A 362 18.77 12.71 -17.35
C THR A 362 20.12 12.02 -17.50
N GLN A 363 20.86 11.86 -16.41
CA GLN A 363 22.14 11.16 -16.43
C GLN A 363 21.93 9.67 -16.72
N SER A 364 20.95 9.02 -16.09
CA SER A 364 20.65 7.61 -16.34
C SER A 364 20.28 7.33 -17.79
N ARG A 365 19.55 8.26 -18.44
CA ARG A 365 19.24 8.17 -19.89
C ARG A 365 20.45 8.36 -20.75
N ALA A 366 21.38 9.23 -20.35
CA ALA A 366 22.65 9.46 -21.09
C ALA A 366 23.63 8.29 -20.94
N ASP A 367 23.61 7.62 -19.79
CA ASP A 367 24.48 6.46 -19.52
C ASP A 367 24.02 5.19 -20.25
N GLU A 368 22.75 5.16 -20.73
CA GLU A 368 22.14 4.04 -21.47
C GLU A 368 22.42 2.67 -20.86
N PRO A 369 22.04 2.44 -19.55
CA PRO A 369 22.29 1.14 -18.93
C PRO A 369 21.53 0.03 -19.67
N ASP A 370 22.09 -1.18 -19.68
CA ASP A 370 21.47 -2.34 -20.31
C ASP A 370 20.10 -2.65 -19.72
N PHE A 371 19.93 -2.39 -18.41
CA PHE A 371 18.67 -2.60 -17.70
C PHE A 371 18.33 -1.45 -16.76
N LEU A 372 17.01 -1.27 -16.59
CA LEU A 372 16.42 -0.46 -15.55
C LEU A 372 15.68 -1.40 -14.59
N ILE A 373 15.82 -1.23 -13.28
CA ILE A 373 15.12 -2.05 -12.28
C ILE A 373 14.11 -1.15 -11.58
N ALA A 374 12.83 -1.51 -11.63
CA ALA A 374 11.73 -0.73 -11.06
C ALA A 374 11.06 -1.48 -9.90
N PRO A 375 10.78 -0.78 -8.76
CA PRO A 375 9.91 -1.31 -7.72
C PRO A 375 8.49 -1.59 -8.25
N ALA A 376 7.83 -2.64 -7.73
CA ALA A 376 6.50 -3.05 -8.20
C ALA A 376 5.42 -1.98 -7.97
N ALA A 377 5.50 -1.25 -6.87
CA ALA A 377 4.57 -0.15 -6.57
C ALA A 377 4.58 0.98 -7.60
N LEU A 378 5.62 1.09 -8.41
CA LEU A 378 5.80 2.12 -9.44
C LEU A 378 5.65 1.59 -10.87
N THR A 379 5.12 0.39 -11.05
CA THR A 379 5.07 -0.28 -12.37
C THR A 379 4.48 0.62 -13.46
N ARG A 380 3.28 1.15 -13.26
CA ARG A 380 2.61 2.02 -14.23
C ARG A 380 3.41 3.31 -14.48
N GLU A 381 3.80 4.01 -13.42
CA GLU A 381 4.60 5.25 -13.51
C GLU A 381 5.87 5.03 -14.32
N MET A 382 6.60 3.96 -14.06
CA MET A 382 7.87 3.69 -14.73
C MET A 382 7.66 3.29 -16.20
N LEU A 383 6.63 2.52 -16.52
CA LEU A 383 6.28 2.18 -17.90
C LEU A 383 5.93 3.44 -18.70
N GLU A 384 5.08 4.33 -18.16
CA GLU A 384 4.69 5.57 -18.84
C GLU A 384 5.88 6.52 -19.00
N ARG A 385 6.67 6.70 -17.93
CA ARG A 385 7.78 7.66 -17.87
C ARG A 385 8.99 7.26 -18.74
N TRP A 386 9.29 5.96 -18.80
CA TRP A 386 10.40 5.42 -19.58
C TRP A 386 9.99 4.82 -20.93
N ARG A 387 8.77 5.10 -21.36
CA ARG A 387 8.21 4.57 -22.61
C ARG A 387 9.15 4.70 -23.80
N GLU A 388 9.67 5.90 -24.02
CA GLU A 388 10.54 6.20 -25.17
C GLU A 388 11.83 5.38 -25.09
N SER A 389 12.50 5.34 -23.95
CA SER A 389 13.71 4.53 -23.74
C SER A 389 13.46 3.06 -23.98
N ILE A 390 12.33 2.50 -23.46
CA ILE A 390 11.97 1.09 -23.67
C ILE A 390 11.73 0.80 -25.17
N LEU A 391 11.02 1.67 -25.87
CA LEU A 391 10.76 1.48 -27.28
C LEU A 391 12.02 1.64 -28.17
N LEU A 392 13.02 2.37 -27.68
CA LEU A 392 14.34 2.52 -28.34
C LEU A 392 15.33 1.41 -27.96
N GLY A 393 14.96 0.47 -27.07
CA GLY A 393 15.77 -0.71 -26.79
C GLY A 393 16.14 -0.93 -25.35
N ALA A 394 15.87 0.01 -24.42
CA ALA A 394 16.08 -0.22 -22.99
C ALA A 394 15.20 -1.37 -22.49
N ARG A 395 15.75 -2.15 -21.55
CA ARG A 395 15.05 -3.28 -20.92
C ARG A 395 14.77 -2.94 -19.47
N MET A 396 13.52 -3.18 -19.01
CA MET A 396 13.12 -2.88 -17.62
C MET A 396 12.75 -4.16 -16.88
N ILE A 397 13.34 -4.35 -15.70
CA ILE A 397 13.06 -5.48 -14.80
C ILE A 397 12.05 -5.03 -13.76
N PHE A 398 10.95 -5.76 -13.64
CA PHE A 398 10.01 -5.68 -12.54
C PHE A 398 10.13 -6.93 -11.67
N VAL A 399 9.99 -6.73 -10.34
CA VAL A 399 10.27 -7.79 -9.36
C VAL A 399 9.04 -8.61 -8.97
N SER A 400 7.85 -8.11 -9.21
CA SER A 400 6.57 -8.75 -8.84
C SER A 400 5.64 -8.88 -10.04
N PRO A 401 4.74 -9.88 -10.08
CA PRO A 401 4.55 -10.98 -9.11
C PRO A 401 5.69 -12.00 -9.11
N GLU A 402 6.45 -12.06 -10.19
CA GLU A 402 7.69 -12.76 -10.40
C GLU A 402 8.64 -11.89 -11.24
N PRO A 403 9.95 -12.00 -11.09
CA PRO A 403 10.90 -11.19 -11.86
C PRO A 403 10.72 -11.40 -13.37
N HIS A 404 10.49 -10.31 -14.08
CA HIS A 404 10.29 -10.34 -15.53
C HIS A 404 10.85 -9.09 -16.21
N ILE A 405 11.13 -9.23 -17.50
CA ILE A 405 11.70 -8.14 -18.31
C ILE A 405 10.65 -7.58 -19.25
N VAL A 406 10.48 -6.26 -19.22
CA VAL A 406 9.72 -5.50 -20.21
C VAL A 406 10.69 -4.86 -21.20
N HIS A 407 10.40 -5.01 -22.49
CA HIS A 407 11.15 -4.49 -23.62
C HIS A 407 10.18 -4.05 -24.74
N ALA A 408 10.67 -3.47 -25.81
CA ALA A 408 9.83 -2.89 -26.88
C ALA A 408 8.73 -3.84 -27.39
N GLN A 409 9.00 -5.14 -27.52
CA GLN A 409 8.05 -6.10 -28.10
C GLN A 409 6.89 -6.46 -27.17
N ASN A 410 7.09 -6.44 -25.82
CA ASN A 410 6.04 -6.76 -24.84
C ASN A 410 5.51 -5.52 -24.10
N TYR A 411 6.03 -4.33 -24.38
CA TYR A 411 5.67 -3.08 -23.69
C TYR A 411 4.15 -2.82 -23.69
N ALA A 412 3.50 -2.95 -24.86
CA ALA A 412 2.07 -2.67 -24.97
C ALA A 412 1.23 -3.59 -24.08
N SER A 413 1.61 -4.88 -23.99
CA SER A 413 0.95 -5.85 -23.11
C SER A 413 1.21 -5.55 -21.63
N ALA A 414 2.45 -5.16 -21.27
CA ALA A 414 2.80 -4.81 -19.90
C ALA A 414 2.04 -3.55 -19.45
N LEU A 415 1.98 -2.51 -20.30
CA LEU A 415 1.23 -1.29 -19.99
C LEU A 415 -0.27 -1.56 -19.87
N ALA A 416 -0.86 -2.36 -20.77
CA ALA A 416 -2.27 -2.72 -20.68
C ALA A 416 -2.61 -3.45 -19.38
N LYS A 417 -1.76 -4.36 -18.91
CA LYS A 417 -1.91 -5.04 -17.61
C LYS A 417 -1.83 -4.06 -16.45
N ALA A 418 -0.88 -3.12 -16.50
CA ALA A 418 -0.73 -2.10 -15.45
C ALA A 418 -1.93 -1.15 -15.39
N LEU A 419 -2.48 -0.75 -16.55
CA LEU A 419 -3.69 0.08 -16.62
C LEU A 419 -4.94 -0.66 -16.12
N ALA A 420 -5.13 -1.91 -16.52
CA ALA A 420 -6.25 -2.73 -16.04
C ALA A 420 -6.22 -2.93 -14.53
N ALA A 421 -5.03 -2.95 -13.93
CA ALA A 421 -4.88 -3.03 -12.48
C ALA A 421 -5.34 -1.76 -11.75
N GLY A 422 -5.34 -0.62 -12.44
CA GLY A 422 -5.72 0.70 -11.88
C GLY A 422 -7.12 1.18 -12.24
N ASP A 423 -7.84 0.44 -13.08
CA ASP A 423 -9.19 0.83 -13.46
C ASP A 423 -10.19 0.38 -12.39
N SER A 424 -10.73 1.36 -11.66
CA SER A 424 -11.72 1.14 -10.60
C SER A 424 -13.03 0.50 -11.11
N ALA A 425 -13.32 0.59 -12.41
CA ALA A 425 -14.44 -0.10 -13.04
C ALA A 425 -14.13 -1.56 -13.38
N GLY A 426 -12.85 -1.89 -13.67
CA GLY A 426 -12.36 -3.22 -14.02
C GLY A 426 -11.70 -4.01 -12.88
N GLY A 427 -11.57 -3.41 -11.69
CA GLY A 427 -10.83 -4.01 -10.56
C GLY A 427 -11.30 -5.42 -10.16
N VAL A 428 -12.58 -5.70 -10.32
CA VAL A 428 -13.21 -7.00 -10.03
C VAL A 428 -12.78 -8.06 -11.03
N GLU A 429 -12.76 -7.75 -12.33
CA GLU A 429 -12.27 -8.67 -13.37
C GLU A 429 -10.76 -8.93 -13.22
N THR A 430 -10.02 -7.93 -12.75
CA THR A 430 -8.57 -8.05 -12.53
C THR A 430 -8.24 -9.01 -11.39
N LEU A 431 -8.97 -9.00 -10.29
CA LEU A 431 -8.80 -9.98 -9.21
C LEU A 431 -9.06 -11.42 -9.70
N ARG A 432 -10.12 -11.64 -10.47
CA ARG A 432 -10.39 -12.95 -11.08
C ARG A 432 -9.31 -13.41 -12.05
N ALA A 433 -8.78 -12.51 -12.88
CA ALA A 433 -7.72 -12.82 -13.82
C ALA A 433 -6.41 -13.16 -13.08
N ILE A 434 -6.09 -12.46 -11.98
CA ILE A 434 -4.93 -12.72 -11.14
C ILE A 434 -5.09 -14.03 -10.39
N LEU A 435 -6.29 -14.33 -9.84
CA LEU A 435 -6.58 -15.59 -9.17
C LEU A 435 -6.53 -16.77 -10.14
N GLY A 436 -7.00 -16.59 -11.39
CA GLY A 436 -6.90 -17.60 -12.44
C GLY A 436 -5.46 -17.87 -12.89
N ALA A 437 -4.59 -16.85 -12.92
CA ALA A 437 -3.19 -16.98 -13.28
C ALA A 437 -2.32 -17.57 -12.15
N ALA A 438 -2.70 -17.36 -10.88
CA ALA A 438 -1.97 -17.87 -9.72
C ALA A 438 -2.24 -19.35 -9.41
N GLY A 439 -3.02 -20.04 -10.24
CA GLY A 439 -3.30 -21.48 -10.06
C GLY A 439 -4.00 -21.77 -8.72
N ALA A 440 -5.16 -21.17 -8.47
CA ALA A 440 -5.97 -21.50 -7.31
C ALA A 440 -6.21 -23.01 -7.26
N PRO A 441 -5.90 -23.69 -6.14
CA PRO A 441 -6.22 -25.11 -6.03
C PRO A 441 -7.71 -25.29 -6.23
N ARG A 442 -8.12 -26.09 -7.21
CA ARG A 442 -9.51 -26.50 -7.38
C ARG A 442 -9.94 -27.19 -6.08
N LEU A 443 -10.74 -26.53 -5.28
CA LEU A 443 -11.49 -27.18 -4.23
C LEU A 443 -12.42 -28.19 -4.92
N VAL A 444 -12.06 -29.46 -4.84
CA VAL A 444 -12.97 -30.55 -5.17
C VAL A 444 -14.08 -30.46 -4.13
N ALA A 445 -15.26 -30.02 -4.56
CA ALA A 445 -16.46 -30.11 -3.75
C ALA A 445 -16.72 -31.58 -3.49
N GLU A 446 -16.45 -32.06 -2.29
CA GLU A 446 -16.98 -33.34 -1.82
C GLU A 446 -18.52 -33.21 -1.71
N THR A 447 -19.20 -33.77 -2.69
CA THR A 447 -20.64 -34.00 -2.61
C THR A 447 -20.90 -34.97 -1.47
N PRO A 448 -21.75 -34.64 -0.48
CA PRO A 448 -22.17 -35.64 0.52
C PRO A 448 -22.94 -36.76 -0.18
N GLY A 449 -22.38 -37.95 -0.13
CA GLY A 449 -23.01 -39.15 -0.67
C GLY A 449 -24.38 -39.39 -0.08
N SER A 450 -25.38 -39.45 -0.93
CA SER A 450 -26.70 -39.99 -0.64
C SER A 450 -26.58 -41.46 -0.27
N LYS A 451 -26.69 -41.80 1.00
CA LYS A 451 -27.03 -43.17 1.40
C LYS A 451 -28.50 -43.40 1.10
N ALA A 452 -28.77 -44.10 -0.01
CA ALA A 452 -30.05 -44.71 -0.23
C ALA A 452 -30.28 -45.81 0.82
N ALA A 453 -31.36 -45.70 1.54
CA ALA A 453 -31.90 -46.81 2.33
C ALA A 453 -32.61 -47.80 1.39
N SER A 454 -32.18 -49.03 1.44
CA SER A 454 -32.97 -50.17 0.93
C SER A 454 -33.15 -51.18 2.06
N ALA A 455 -34.38 -51.54 2.25
CA ALA A 455 -35.08 -52.59 2.91
C ALA A 455 -35.97 -52.18 4.07
#